data_a17b2ca87a5e2011f473c8937eb4dabc
#
_entry.id   a17b2ca87a5e2011f473c8937eb4dabc
#
_cell.length_a   1.000
_cell.length_b   1.000
_cell.length_c   1.000
_cell.angle_alpha   90.00
_cell.angle_beta   90.00
_cell.angle_gamma   90.00
#
_symmetry.space_group_name_H-M   'P 1'
#
loop_
_entity.id
_entity.type
_entity.pdbx_description
1 polymer ?
#
loop_
_entity_poly.entity_id
_entity_poly.type
_entity_poly.pdbx_seq_one_letter_code
_entity_poly.pdbx_strand_id
1 'polypeptide(L)'
;MTSGPTAPLLQARGISKRFGRRTVLDHVDLAVAGREIVTVIGPNGAGKSTLLRILLGLLPPDAGERRLAPGIRVGYMPQRLPVDETLPLTVRRFLRLGQAGTEARLRAALDEVGAAEVLDTPIQRISGGEFQRVLLARALLRDPALLVLDEPVQGVDVAGQEDLFRLILEIRDRRGCGVLMVSHDLHLVMAATDTVVCLNHHVCCTGHPEAVRVDPAYLALFGAARGGALAVYRHHHDHVHDAPHRALDHEPHEHAEPDRG
;
A
#
# COMPACT_ATOMS: atom_id res chain seq x y z
N MET A 1 -2.05 29.55 -0.25
CA MET A 1 -2.76 29.34 -1.53
C MET A 1 -3.51 28.03 -1.38
N THR A 2 -4.80 28.09 -1.06
CA THR A 2 -5.66 26.90 -0.92
C THR A 2 -5.92 26.36 -2.32
N SER A 3 -5.27 25.27 -2.66
CA SER A 3 -5.57 24.50 -3.88
C SER A 3 -7.03 24.07 -3.80
N GLY A 4 -7.87 24.55 -4.73
CA GLY A 4 -9.25 24.09 -4.85
C GLY A 4 -9.29 22.58 -5.06
N PRO A 5 -10.43 21.92 -4.83
CA PRO A 5 -10.54 20.47 -4.92
C PRO A 5 -10.12 20.01 -6.31
N THR A 6 -9.01 19.29 -6.37
CA THR A 6 -8.51 18.67 -7.61
C THR A 6 -9.54 17.66 -8.09
N ALA A 7 -9.95 17.73 -9.36
CA ALA A 7 -10.92 16.81 -9.92
C ALA A 7 -10.44 15.35 -9.71
N PRO A 8 -11.32 14.44 -9.27
CA PRO A 8 -10.91 13.07 -8.95
C PRO A 8 -10.45 12.32 -10.21
N LEU A 9 -9.39 11.56 -10.09
CA LEU A 9 -8.90 10.63 -11.13
C LEU A 9 -9.83 9.42 -11.27
N LEU A 10 -10.39 8.98 -10.15
CA LEU A 10 -11.36 7.89 -10.05
C LEU A 10 -12.50 8.30 -9.14
N GLN A 11 -13.73 8.01 -9.55
CA GLN A 11 -14.92 8.20 -8.74
C GLN A 11 -15.86 7.01 -8.88
N ALA A 12 -16.37 6.53 -7.77
CA ALA A 12 -17.48 5.60 -7.66
C ALA A 12 -18.64 6.30 -6.96
N ARG A 13 -19.86 6.12 -7.45
CA ARG A 13 -21.08 6.68 -6.86
C ARG A 13 -22.16 5.61 -6.78
N GLY A 14 -22.64 5.31 -5.57
CA GLY A 14 -23.73 4.39 -5.31
C GLY A 14 -23.48 2.98 -5.82
N ILE A 15 -22.22 2.53 -5.85
CA ILE A 15 -21.86 1.20 -6.39
C ILE A 15 -22.51 0.11 -5.56
N SER A 16 -23.35 -0.69 -6.21
CA SER A 16 -23.98 -1.87 -5.62
C SER A 16 -23.68 -3.10 -6.46
N LYS A 17 -23.46 -4.26 -5.78
CA LYS A 17 -23.18 -5.55 -6.42
C LYS A 17 -23.76 -6.71 -5.64
N ARG A 18 -24.43 -7.63 -6.36
CA ARG A 18 -25.01 -8.87 -5.80
C ARG A 18 -24.48 -10.06 -6.57
N PHE A 19 -24.35 -11.18 -5.90
CA PHE A 19 -24.12 -12.50 -6.49
C PHE A 19 -25.23 -13.44 -6.03
N GLY A 20 -26.17 -13.73 -6.90
CA GLY A 20 -27.38 -14.41 -6.54
C GLY A 20 -28.18 -13.63 -5.48
N ARG A 21 -28.40 -14.25 -4.30
CA ARG A 21 -29.12 -13.60 -3.18
C ARG A 21 -28.21 -12.79 -2.25
N ARG A 22 -26.88 -12.89 -2.41
CA ARG A 22 -25.91 -12.22 -1.53
C ARG A 22 -25.58 -10.82 -2.06
N THR A 23 -25.88 -9.78 -1.29
CA THR A 23 -25.36 -8.43 -1.51
C THR A 23 -23.92 -8.38 -1.04
N VAL A 24 -23.01 -7.99 -1.92
CA VAL A 24 -21.58 -7.89 -1.64
C VAL A 24 -21.12 -6.43 -1.51
N LEU A 25 -21.77 -5.54 -2.27
CA LEU A 25 -21.59 -4.09 -2.13
C LEU A 25 -22.97 -3.43 -2.15
N ASP A 26 -23.16 -2.46 -1.26
CA ASP A 26 -24.40 -1.71 -1.13
C ASP A 26 -24.10 -0.21 -1.05
N HIS A 27 -24.46 0.55 -2.11
CA HIS A 27 -24.34 2.01 -2.22
C HIS A 27 -22.97 2.56 -1.84
N VAL A 28 -21.87 1.98 -2.38
CA VAL A 28 -20.50 2.40 -2.06
C VAL A 28 -20.12 3.62 -2.86
N ASP A 29 -19.70 4.68 -2.16
CA ASP A 29 -19.10 5.89 -2.70
C ASP A 29 -17.61 5.93 -2.38
N LEU A 30 -16.78 6.34 -3.36
CA LEU A 30 -15.34 6.48 -3.21
C LEU A 30 -14.80 7.42 -4.28
N ALA A 31 -13.82 8.23 -3.93
CA ALA A 31 -13.08 9.05 -4.88
C ALA A 31 -11.59 9.00 -4.58
N VAL A 32 -10.75 9.16 -5.61
CA VAL A 32 -9.28 9.27 -5.51
C VAL A 32 -8.82 10.42 -6.37
N ALA A 33 -8.14 11.39 -5.78
CA ALA A 33 -7.52 12.51 -6.48
C ALA A 33 -6.05 12.22 -6.85
N GLY A 34 -5.44 13.11 -7.63
CA GLY A 34 -3.99 13.09 -7.84
C GLY A 34 -3.25 13.41 -6.54
N ARG A 35 -2.10 12.78 -6.32
CA ARG A 35 -1.27 12.92 -5.10
C ARG A 35 -1.96 12.49 -3.80
N GLU A 36 -3.07 11.81 -3.87
CA GLU A 36 -3.81 11.30 -2.71
C GLU A 36 -3.64 9.80 -2.59
N ILE A 37 -3.47 9.30 -1.36
CA ILE A 37 -3.55 7.88 -1.02
C ILE A 37 -4.88 7.62 -0.32
N VAL A 38 -5.74 6.88 -1.00
CA VAL A 38 -6.99 6.37 -0.42
C VAL A 38 -6.83 4.89 -0.14
N THR A 39 -7.02 4.49 1.12
CA THR A 39 -6.91 3.08 1.50
C THR A 39 -8.26 2.52 1.94
N VAL A 40 -8.68 1.46 1.28
CA VAL A 40 -9.87 0.68 1.65
C VAL A 40 -9.47 -0.42 2.62
N ILE A 41 -10.03 -0.38 3.81
CA ILE A 41 -9.86 -1.39 4.85
C ILE A 41 -11.19 -2.12 5.11
N GLY A 42 -11.12 -3.31 5.69
CA GLY A 42 -12.34 -4.07 6.04
C GLY A 42 -12.03 -5.54 6.28
N PRO A 43 -12.93 -6.27 6.94
CA PRO A 43 -12.75 -7.69 7.21
C PRO A 43 -12.74 -8.53 5.92
N ASN A 44 -12.34 -9.79 6.05
CA ASN A 44 -12.45 -10.74 4.96
C ASN A 44 -13.90 -10.92 4.54
N GLY A 45 -14.16 -10.90 3.23
CA GLY A 45 -15.52 -10.98 2.70
C GLY A 45 -16.29 -9.65 2.65
N ALA A 46 -15.72 -8.53 3.11
CA ALA A 46 -16.34 -7.20 3.10
C ALA A 46 -16.63 -6.62 1.70
N GLY A 47 -16.10 -7.24 0.65
CA GLY A 47 -16.33 -6.78 -0.72
C GLY A 47 -15.14 -6.01 -1.35
N LYS A 48 -14.01 -5.87 -0.66
CA LYS A 48 -12.84 -5.10 -1.12
C LYS A 48 -12.38 -5.47 -2.53
N SER A 49 -12.11 -6.75 -2.79
CA SER A 49 -11.67 -7.20 -4.11
C SER A 49 -12.77 -7.08 -5.18
N THR A 50 -14.05 -7.19 -4.80
CA THR A 50 -15.17 -6.93 -5.69
C THR A 50 -15.23 -5.46 -6.07
N LEU A 51 -15.07 -4.56 -5.10
CA LEU A 51 -14.99 -3.13 -5.34
C LEU A 51 -13.84 -2.80 -6.28
N LEU A 52 -12.62 -3.29 -6.01
CA LEU A 52 -11.47 -3.07 -6.89
C LEU A 52 -11.72 -3.54 -8.33
N ARG A 53 -12.32 -4.72 -8.52
CA ARG A 53 -12.65 -5.22 -9.86
C ARG A 53 -13.64 -4.32 -10.60
N ILE A 54 -14.61 -3.76 -9.89
CA ILE A 54 -15.55 -2.79 -10.46
C ILE A 54 -14.82 -1.50 -10.82
N LEU A 55 -14.00 -0.98 -9.90
CA LEU A 55 -13.22 0.25 -10.11
C LEU A 55 -12.21 0.13 -11.27
N LEU A 56 -11.66 -1.05 -11.49
CA LEU A 56 -10.79 -1.35 -12.64
C LEU A 56 -11.58 -1.62 -13.94
N GLY A 57 -12.91 -1.72 -13.88
CA GLY A 57 -13.75 -2.06 -15.03
C GLY A 57 -13.71 -3.54 -15.46
N LEU A 58 -13.22 -4.40 -14.56
CA LEU A 58 -13.15 -5.85 -14.78
C LEU A 58 -14.48 -6.56 -14.43
N LEU A 59 -15.37 -5.87 -13.72
CA LEU A 59 -16.68 -6.36 -13.31
C LEU A 59 -17.69 -5.20 -13.40
N PRO A 60 -18.84 -5.36 -14.06
CA PRO A 60 -19.89 -4.35 -14.05
C PRO A 60 -20.59 -4.30 -12.67
N PRO A 61 -20.93 -3.11 -12.15
CA PRO A 61 -21.83 -2.99 -11.01
C PRO A 61 -23.26 -3.34 -11.43
N ASP A 62 -24.13 -3.65 -10.46
CA ASP A 62 -25.56 -3.83 -10.70
C ASP A 62 -26.33 -2.50 -10.59
N ALA A 63 -25.79 -1.56 -9.78
CA ALA A 63 -26.28 -0.18 -9.69
C ALA A 63 -25.12 0.76 -9.38
N GLY A 64 -25.33 2.05 -9.61
CA GLY A 64 -24.32 3.09 -9.46
C GLY A 64 -23.42 3.24 -10.68
N GLU A 65 -22.47 4.14 -10.60
CA GLU A 65 -21.56 4.43 -11.69
C GLU A 65 -20.10 4.58 -11.24
N ARG A 66 -19.21 4.19 -12.12
CA ARG A 66 -17.77 4.41 -12.01
C ARG A 66 -17.31 5.38 -13.08
N ARG A 67 -16.53 6.37 -12.70
CA ARG A 67 -15.93 7.33 -13.62
C ARG A 67 -14.41 7.36 -13.43
N LEU A 68 -13.67 7.29 -14.52
CA LEU A 68 -12.25 7.59 -14.59
C LEU A 68 -12.07 8.92 -15.33
N ALA A 69 -11.13 9.74 -14.90
CA ALA A 69 -10.77 10.92 -15.65
C ALA A 69 -10.34 10.55 -17.08
N PRO A 70 -10.71 11.35 -18.09
CA PRO A 70 -10.39 11.03 -19.48
C PRO A 70 -8.89 10.87 -19.71
N GLY A 71 -8.50 9.81 -20.46
CA GLY A 71 -7.13 9.60 -20.91
C GLY A 71 -6.14 9.15 -19.84
N ILE A 72 -6.55 8.93 -18.59
CA ILE A 72 -5.62 8.46 -17.56
C ILE A 72 -5.21 7.00 -17.79
N ARG A 73 -3.96 6.72 -17.44
CA ARG A 73 -3.46 5.34 -17.37
C ARG A 73 -3.54 4.85 -15.94
N VAL A 74 -4.02 3.61 -15.77
CA VAL A 74 -4.10 2.93 -14.49
C VAL A 74 -3.03 1.85 -14.43
N GLY A 75 -2.20 1.88 -13.38
CA GLY A 75 -1.30 0.79 -13.01
C GLY A 75 -1.99 -0.08 -11.95
N TYR A 76 -2.02 -1.39 -12.17
CA TYR A 76 -2.64 -2.31 -11.21
C TYR A 76 -1.64 -3.35 -10.73
N MET A 77 -1.55 -3.49 -9.42
CA MET A 77 -0.80 -4.50 -8.71
C MET A 77 -1.80 -5.42 -7.99
N PRO A 78 -2.00 -6.66 -8.46
CA PRO A 78 -2.92 -7.60 -7.84
C PRO A 78 -2.35 -8.22 -6.56
N GLN A 79 -3.21 -8.63 -5.65
CA GLN A 79 -2.85 -9.32 -4.40
C GLN A 79 -2.06 -10.60 -4.67
N ARG A 80 -2.46 -11.37 -5.66
CA ARG A 80 -1.80 -12.62 -6.07
C ARG A 80 -1.76 -12.72 -7.57
N LEU A 81 -0.63 -13.16 -8.06
CA LEU A 81 -0.47 -13.55 -9.44
C LEU A 81 0.12 -14.99 -9.43
N PRO A 82 -0.73 -16.01 -9.62
CA PRO A 82 -0.23 -17.37 -9.68
C PRO A 82 0.66 -17.52 -10.91
N VAL A 83 1.93 -17.82 -10.70
CA VAL A 83 2.89 -18.19 -11.75
C VAL A 83 3.14 -19.67 -11.60
N ASP A 84 2.89 -20.43 -12.67
CA ASP A 84 3.15 -21.87 -12.68
C ASP A 84 4.66 -22.12 -12.47
N GLU A 85 5.00 -22.99 -11.52
CA GLU A 85 6.39 -23.30 -11.17
C GLU A 85 7.16 -23.93 -12.34
N THR A 86 6.47 -24.58 -13.25
CA THR A 86 7.07 -25.20 -14.45
C THR A 86 7.34 -24.22 -15.57
N LEU A 87 6.79 -23.01 -15.49
CA LEU A 87 6.97 -21.99 -16.54
C LEU A 87 8.34 -21.33 -16.44
N PRO A 88 9.24 -21.46 -17.44
CA PRO A 88 10.55 -20.81 -17.42
C PRO A 88 10.42 -19.30 -17.67
N LEU A 89 9.99 -18.56 -16.63
CA LEU A 89 9.69 -17.14 -16.69
C LEU A 89 10.68 -16.34 -15.85
N THR A 90 11.57 -15.60 -16.51
CA THR A 90 12.39 -14.61 -15.80
C THR A 90 11.61 -13.32 -15.54
N VAL A 91 12.05 -12.51 -14.55
CA VAL A 91 11.48 -11.18 -14.27
C VAL A 91 11.45 -10.33 -15.54
N ARG A 92 12.50 -10.35 -16.34
CA ARG A 92 12.56 -9.67 -17.66
C ARG A 92 11.41 -10.06 -18.57
N ARG A 93 11.18 -11.36 -18.77
CA ARG A 93 10.07 -11.84 -19.60
C ARG A 93 8.72 -11.49 -19.02
N PHE A 94 8.58 -11.61 -17.70
CA PHE A 94 7.37 -11.24 -17.00
C PHE A 94 6.99 -9.76 -17.18
N LEU A 95 7.94 -8.85 -17.04
CA LEU A 95 7.71 -7.42 -17.23
C LEU A 95 7.36 -7.06 -18.69
N ARG A 96 7.84 -7.85 -19.66
CA ARG A 96 7.48 -7.69 -21.07
C ARG A 96 6.09 -8.19 -21.44
N LEU A 97 5.48 -9.03 -20.61
CA LEU A 97 4.13 -9.54 -20.87
C LEU A 97 3.10 -8.40 -20.81
N GLY A 98 2.48 -8.12 -21.97
CA GLY A 98 1.45 -7.09 -22.09
C GLY A 98 1.95 -5.66 -22.17
N GLN A 99 3.29 -5.46 -22.31
CA GLN A 99 3.88 -4.12 -22.48
C GLN A 99 5.05 -4.14 -23.47
N ALA A 100 4.99 -3.24 -24.45
CA ALA A 100 6.16 -2.93 -25.26
C ALA A 100 7.07 -1.98 -24.45
N GLY A 101 8.22 -2.45 -24.00
CA GLY A 101 9.20 -1.65 -23.28
C GLY A 101 10.62 -1.95 -23.77
N THR A 102 11.44 -0.90 -23.89
CA THR A 102 12.87 -1.06 -24.11
C THR A 102 13.54 -1.64 -22.87
N GLU A 103 14.67 -2.30 -23.05
CA GLU A 103 15.47 -2.83 -21.93
C GLU A 103 15.78 -1.76 -20.88
N ALA A 104 16.16 -0.56 -21.35
CA ALA A 104 16.44 0.58 -20.47
C ALA A 104 15.23 0.95 -19.59
N ARG A 105 14.01 0.89 -20.15
CA ARG A 105 12.78 1.18 -19.41
C ARG A 105 12.46 0.12 -18.35
N LEU A 106 12.72 -1.17 -18.65
CA LEU A 106 12.54 -2.24 -17.67
C LEU A 106 13.50 -2.09 -16.50
N ARG A 107 14.79 -1.81 -16.79
CA ARG A 107 15.80 -1.56 -15.76
C ARG A 107 15.43 -0.35 -14.90
N ALA A 108 15.08 0.78 -15.51
CA ALA A 108 14.68 1.99 -14.79
C ALA A 108 13.48 1.75 -13.86
N ALA A 109 12.49 0.95 -14.30
CA ALA A 109 11.35 0.62 -13.46
C ALA A 109 11.71 -0.29 -12.27
N LEU A 110 12.67 -1.21 -12.46
CA LEU A 110 13.18 -2.05 -11.36
C LEU A 110 14.11 -1.25 -10.43
N ASP A 111 14.94 -0.36 -10.96
CA ASP A 111 15.77 0.55 -10.18
C ASP A 111 14.91 1.43 -9.27
N GLU A 112 13.80 1.95 -9.82
CA GLU A 112 12.86 2.80 -9.06
C GLU A 112 12.25 2.11 -7.85
N VAL A 113 12.09 0.78 -7.91
CA VAL A 113 11.55 -0.02 -6.81
C VAL A 113 12.62 -0.77 -6.01
N GLY A 114 13.90 -0.58 -6.32
CA GLY A 114 15.02 -1.25 -5.64
C GLY A 114 15.05 -2.77 -5.87
N ALA A 115 14.84 -3.21 -7.14
CA ALA A 115 14.83 -4.62 -7.53
C ALA A 115 15.56 -4.87 -8.87
N ALA A 116 16.56 -4.07 -9.21
CA ALA A 116 17.26 -4.15 -10.49
C ALA A 116 18.05 -5.46 -10.66
N GLU A 117 18.59 -5.98 -9.57
CA GLU A 117 19.43 -7.18 -9.53
C GLU A 117 18.68 -8.46 -9.91
N VAL A 118 17.35 -8.49 -9.72
CA VAL A 118 16.56 -9.70 -10.03
C VAL A 118 16.08 -9.79 -11.48
N LEU A 119 16.45 -8.84 -12.36
CA LEU A 119 15.94 -8.75 -13.74
C LEU A 119 16.05 -10.05 -14.52
N ASP A 120 17.15 -10.77 -14.39
CA ASP A 120 17.40 -12.04 -15.12
C ASP A 120 17.11 -13.29 -14.28
N THR A 121 16.65 -13.10 -13.04
CA THR A 121 16.30 -14.19 -12.13
C THR A 121 14.95 -14.82 -12.52
N PRO A 122 14.81 -16.15 -12.47
CA PRO A 122 13.48 -16.79 -12.55
C PRO A 122 12.55 -16.28 -11.48
N ILE A 123 11.31 -15.96 -11.86
CA ILE A 123 10.33 -15.32 -10.96
C ILE A 123 9.98 -16.22 -9.75
N GLN A 124 10.16 -17.53 -9.89
CA GLN A 124 9.95 -18.52 -8.82
C GLN A 124 11.08 -18.55 -7.78
N ARG A 125 12.22 -17.90 -8.07
CA ARG A 125 13.42 -17.89 -7.22
C ARG A 125 13.63 -16.58 -6.45
N ILE A 126 12.82 -15.58 -6.72
CA ILE A 126 12.89 -14.31 -6.00
C ILE A 126 12.10 -14.40 -4.68
N SER A 127 12.50 -13.63 -3.69
CA SER A 127 11.80 -13.53 -2.40
C SER A 127 10.40 -12.90 -2.56
N GLY A 128 9.55 -13.05 -1.54
CA GLY A 128 8.23 -12.41 -1.52
C GLY A 128 8.30 -10.88 -1.65
N GLY A 129 9.26 -10.25 -0.96
CA GLY A 129 9.48 -8.80 -1.04
C GLY A 129 9.95 -8.34 -2.42
N GLU A 130 10.90 -9.07 -3.04
CA GLU A 130 11.34 -8.80 -4.41
C GLU A 130 10.19 -8.99 -5.40
N PHE A 131 9.37 -10.01 -5.22
CA PHE A 131 8.19 -10.24 -6.07
C PHE A 131 7.20 -9.09 -5.99
N GLN A 132 6.91 -8.56 -4.80
CA GLN A 132 6.04 -7.39 -4.63
C GLN A 132 6.63 -6.15 -5.32
N ARG A 133 7.94 -5.91 -5.20
CA ARG A 133 8.64 -4.83 -5.91
C ARG A 133 8.56 -5.00 -7.43
N VAL A 134 8.71 -6.22 -7.93
CA VAL A 134 8.56 -6.55 -9.36
C VAL A 134 7.11 -6.29 -9.85
N LEU A 135 6.10 -6.66 -9.06
CA LEU A 135 4.70 -6.35 -9.39
C LEU A 135 4.44 -4.84 -9.42
N LEU A 136 5.01 -4.11 -8.46
CA LEU A 136 4.94 -2.65 -8.43
C LEU A 136 5.63 -2.03 -9.66
N ALA A 137 6.85 -2.47 -9.99
CA ALA A 137 7.56 -2.04 -11.21
C ALA A 137 6.71 -2.26 -12.48
N ARG A 138 6.05 -3.42 -12.57
CA ARG A 138 5.15 -3.74 -13.69
C ARG A 138 3.98 -2.76 -13.78
N ALA A 139 3.39 -2.38 -12.65
CA ALA A 139 2.32 -1.38 -12.61
C ALA A 139 2.83 0.00 -13.05
N LEU A 140 4.04 0.38 -12.62
CA LEU A 140 4.70 1.66 -12.94
C LEU A 140 5.16 1.77 -14.40
N LEU A 141 5.44 0.65 -15.08
CA LEU A 141 5.77 0.63 -16.52
C LEU A 141 4.65 1.22 -17.39
N ARG A 142 3.43 1.27 -16.91
CA ARG A 142 2.30 1.93 -17.59
C ARG A 142 2.34 3.45 -17.48
N ASP A 143 3.27 4.00 -16.69
CA ASP A 143 3.34 5.43 -16.35
C ASP A 143 1.97 5.94 -15.88
N PRO A 144 1.44 5.38 -14.76
CA PRO A 144 0.07 5.59 -14.35
C PRO A 144 -0.15 6.96 -13.71
N ALA A 145 -1.30 7.58 -14.01
CA ALA A 145 -1.83 8.69 -13.21
C ALA A 145 -2.55 8.19 -11.96
N LEU A 146 -3.06 6.94 -11.99
CA LEU A 146 -3.67 6.26 -10.86
C LEU A 146 -3.02 4.89 -10.66
N LEU A 147 -2.47 4.65 -9.46
CA LEU A 147 -1.91 3.37 -9.04
C LEU A 147 -2.93 2.66 -8.14
N VAL A 148 -3.28 1.42 -8.49
CA VAL A 148 -4.20 0.59 -7.71
C VAL A 148 -3.44 -0.60 -7.17
N LEU A 149 -3.41 -0.75 -5.83
CA LEU A 149 -2.62 -1.74 -5.11
C LEU A 149 -3.55 -2.62 -4.27
N ASP A 150 -3.57 -3.91 -4.56
CA ASP A 150 -4.38 -4.88 -3.82
C ASP A 150 -3.47 -5.67 -2.86
N GLU A 151 -3.49 -5.31 -1.58
CA GLU A 151 -2.67 -5.90 -0.51
C GLU A 151 -1.16 -5.97 -0.85
N PRO A 152 -0.50 -4.83 -1.12
CA PRO A 152 0.85 -4.79 -1.69
C PRO A 152 1.94 -5.40 -0.81
N VAL A 153 1.72 -5.51 0.50
CA VAL A 153 2.70 -6.03 1.47
C VAL A 153 2.46 -7.48 1.86
N GLN A 154 1.50 -8.16 1.24
CA GLN A 154 1.19 -9.55 1.59
C GLN A 154 2.38 -10.47 1.29
N GLY A 155 2.79 -11.26 2.29
CA GLY A 155 3.91 -12.20 2.15
C GLY A 155 5.29 -11.56 2.26
N VAL A 156 5.37 -10.32 2.72
CA VAL A 156 6.60 -9.58 3.02
C VAL A 156 6.79 -9.58 4.55
N ASP A 157 8.03 -9.67 5.02
CA ASP A 157 8.35 -9.52 6.44
C ASP A 157 8.12 -8.09 6.94
N VAL A 158 8.08 -7.90 8.26
CA VAL A 158 7.70 -6.61 8.87
C VAL A 158 8.57 -5.44 8.39
N ALA A 159 9.89 -5.64 8.33
CA ALA A 159 10.81 -4.59 7.88
C ALA A 159 10.59 -4.24 6.40
N GLY A 160 10.43 -5.26 5.56
CA GLY A 160 10.15 -5.07 4.14
C GLY A 160 8.78 -4.43 3.87
N GLN A 161 7.79 -4.66 4.74
CA GLN A 161 6.49 -4.00 4.66
C GLN A 161 6.63 -2.48 4.83
N GLU A 162 7.33 -2.02 5.86
CA GLU A 162 7.57 -0.59 6.10
C GLU A 162 8.32 0.06 4.93
N ASP A 163 9.36 -0.61 4.42
CA ASP A 163 10.13 -0.13 3.27
C ASP A 163 9.28 -0.03 2.00
N LEU A 164 8.39 -0.99 1.76
CA LEU A 164 7.51 -0.96 0.59
C LEU A 164 6.45 0.15 0.71
N PHE A 165 5.90 0.39 1.91
CA PHE A 165 5.00 1.52 2.14
C PHE A 165 5.71 2.86 1.94
N ARG A 166 6.92 3.04 2.46
CA ARG A 166 7.74 4.24 2.24
C ARG A 166 7.98 4.47 0.74
N LEU A 167 8.33 3.41 0.02
CA LEU A 167 8.51 3.45 -1.43
C LEU A 167 7.23 3.91 -2.16
N ILE A 168 6.05 3.42 -1.76
CA ILE A 168 4.77 3.84 -2.35
C ILE A 168 4.53 5.34 -2.13
N LEU A 169 4.82 5.87 -0.93
CA LEU A 169 4.76 7.32 -0.64
C LEU A 169 5.68 8.12 -1.56
N GLU A 170 6.94 7.69 -1.69
CA GLU A 170 7.92 8.33 -2.56
C GLU A 170 7.49 8.32 -4.04
N ILE A 171 6.92 7.20 -4.51
CA ILE A 171 6.41 7.08 -5.88
C ILE A 171 5.25 8.05 -6.09
N ARG A 172 4.28 8.11 -5.15
CA ARG A 172 3.19 9.09 -5.20
C ARG A 172 3.72 10.52 -5.35
N ASP A 173 4.71 10.88 -4.52
CA ASP A 173 5.24 12.25 -4.49
C ASP A 173 6.05 12.58 -5.75
N ARG A 174 6.90 11.67 -6.21
CA ARG A 174 7.73 11.86 -7.42
C ARG A 174 6.90 11.91 -8.69
N ARG A 175 5.91 11.01 -8.81
CA ARG A 175 5.08 10.89 -10.03
C ARG A 175 3.82 11.75 -10.00
N GLY A 176 3.41 12.24 -8.83
CA GLY A 176 2.17 12.99 -8.65
C GLY A 176 0.91 12.16 -8.90
N CYS A 177 1.03 10.82 -8.89
CA CYS A 177 -0.09 9.92 -9.13
C CYS A 177 -1.00 9.83 -7.91
N GLY A 178 -2.30 9.53 -8.13
CA GLY A 178 -3.19 9.07 -7.07
C GLY A 178 -2.93 7.59 -6.77
N VAL A 179 -3.17 7.17 -5.54
CA VAL A 179 -3.02 5.78 -5.10
C VAL A 179 -4.32 5.30 -4.47
N LEU A 180 -4.89 4.22 -4.99
CA LEU A 180 -5.95 3.47 -4.33
C LEU A 180 -5.35 2.16 -3.83
N MET A 181 -5.42 1.94 -2.52
CA MET A 181 -4.86 0.76 -1.91
C MET A 181 -5.93 -0.03 -1.15
N VAL A 182 -5.85 -1.35 -1.20
CA VAL A 182 -6.55 -2.24 -0.26
C VAL A 182 -5.51 -2.80 0.69
N SER A 183 -5.76 -2.71 2.00
CA SER A 183 -4.89 -3.27 3.02
C SER A 183 -5.69 -3.76 4.22
N HIS A 184 -5.15 -4.75 4.91
CA HIS A 184 -5.62 -5.21 6.21
C HIS A 184 -4.66 -4.84 7.35
N ASP A 185 -3.47 -4.29 7.03
CA ASP A 185 -2.51 -3.81 8.01
C ASP A 185 -2.86 -2.39 8.46
N LEU A 186 -3.56 -2.31 9.58
CA LEU A 186 -4.06 -1.04 10.10
C LEU A 186 -2.97 -0.09 10.59
N HIS A 187 -1.81 -0.63 11.02
CA HIS A 187 -0.71 0.21 11.50
C HIS A 187 -0.08 1.00 10.36
N LEU A 188 0.27 0.31 9.30
CA LEU A 188 0.88 0.93 8.11
C LEU A 188 -0.10 1.87 7.41
N VAL A 189 -1.38 1.48 7.33
CA VAL A 189 -2.45 2.32 6.74
C VAL A 189 -2.57 3.64 7.50
N MET A 190 -2.62 3.59 8.84
CA MET A 190 -2.78 4.80 9.66
C MET A 190 -1.57 5.74 9.59
N ALA A 191 -0.39 5.25 9.20
CA ALA A 191 0.83 6.05 9.08
C ALA A 191 1.02 6.70 7.70
N ALA A 192 0.44 6.12 6.64
CA ALA A 192 0.82 6.44 5.26
C ALA A 192 -0.35 6.79 4.33
N THR A 193 -1.55 7.00 4.87
CA THR A 193 -2.77 7.21 4.09
C THR A 193 -3.35 8.59 4.33
N ASP A 194 -3.82 9.26 3.27
CA ASP A 194 -4.53 10.55 3.39
C ASP A 194 -6.01 10.32 3.76
N THR A 195 -6.64 9.33 3.14
CA THR A 195 -8.06 8.99 3.37
C THR A 195 -8.23 7.49 3.58
N VAL A 196 -8.84 7.09 4.69
CA VAL A 196 -9.24 5.71 4.97
C VAL A 196 -10.72 5.53 4.66
N VAL A 197 -11.07 4.42 4.02
CA VAL A 197 -12.45 4.00 3.74
C VAL A 197 -12.69 2.63 4.39
N CYS A 198 -13.53 2.59 5.40
CA CYS A 198 -13.92 1.35 6.08
C CYS A 198 -15.06 0.68 5.33
N LEU A 199 -14.80 -0.47 4.76
CA LEU A 199 -15.77 -1.25 3.98
C LEU A 199 -16.22 -2.49 4.75
N ASN A 200 -17.55 -2.65 4.87
CA ASN A 200 -18.20 -3.88 5.27
C ASN A 200 -19.53 -4.01 4.51
N HIS A 201 -19.46 -4.42 3.25
CA HIS A 201 -20.53 -4.39 2.26
C HIS A 201 -20.98 -2.97 1.87
N HIS A 202 -20.95 -2.02 2.77
CA HIS A 202 -21.16 -0.58 2.58
C HIS A 202 -20.00 0.19 3.21
N VAL A 203 -19.90 1.48 2.95
CA VAL A 203 -18.91 2.35 3.62
C VAL A 203 -19.43 2.65 5.02
N CYS A 204 -18.76 2.09 6.05
CA CYS A 204 -19.14 2.27 7.45
C CYS A 204 -18.58 3.56 8.04
N CYS A 205 -17.35 3.93 7.65
CA CYS A 205 -16.68 5.16 8.03
C CYS A 205 -15.68 5.57 6.95
N THR A 206 -15.39 6.85 6.86
CA THR A 206 -14.38 7.40 5.94
C THR A 206 -13.82 8.69 6.50
N GLY A 207 -12.54 8.97 6.23
CA GLY A 207 -11.89 10.19 6.65
C GLY A 207 -10.39 10.04 6.86
N HIS A 208 -9.78 11.08 7.43
CA HIS A 208 -8.37 11.03 7.83
C HIS A 208 -8.11 9.92 8.87
N PRO A 209 -6.98 9.22 8.82
CA PRO A 209 -6.66 8.11 9.73
C PRO A 209 -6.94 8.37 11.21
N GLU A 210 -6.57 9.55 11.71
CA GLU A 210 -6.79 9.91 13.12
C GLU A 210 -8.27 9.98 13.51
N ALA A 211 -9.12 10.51 12.62
CA ALA A 211 -10.56 10.58 12.84
C ALA A 211 -11.21 9.19 12.77
N VAL A 212 -10.80 8.38 11.77
CA VAL A 212 -11.31 7.01 11.61
C VAL A 212 -10.94 6.12 12.80
N ARG A 213 -9.75 6.27 13.35
CA ARG A 213 -9.28 5.45 14.49
C ARG A 213 -10.18 5.53 15.74
N VAL A 214 -10.87 6.63 15.93
CA VAL A 214 -11.79 6.84 17.07
C VAL A 214 -13.26 6.69 16.69
N ASP A 215 -13.56 6.42 15.41
CA ASP A 215 -14.91 6.23 14.92
C ASP A 215 -15.53 4.95 15.51
N PRO A 216 -16.76 5.01 16.08
CA PRO A 216 -17.43 3.84 16.65
C PRO A 216 -17.61 2.69 15.66
N ALA A 217 -17.84 2.96 14.36
CA ALA A 217 -17.99 1.93 13.34
C ALA A 217 -16.66 1.22 13.07
N TYR A 218 -15.52 1.96 13.06
CA TYR A 218 -14.19 1.38 12.98
C TYR A 218 -13.90 0.49 14.20
N LEU A 219 -14.20 0.98 15.41
CA LEU A 219 -13.98 0.23 16.65
C LEU A 219 -14.86 -1.03 16.71
N ALA A 220 -16.09 -0.98 16.18
CA ALA A 220 -16.94 -2.16 16.08
C ALA A 220 -16.39 -3.21 15.11
N LEU A 221 -15.80 -2.78 13.99
CA LEU A 221 -15.23 -3.70 12.99
C LEU A 221 -13.92 -4.34 13.42
N PHE A 222 -13.06 -3.60 14.12
CA PHE A 222 -11.67 -3.99 14.39
C PHE A 222 -11.31 -4.05 15.88
N GLY A 223 -12.10 -3.44 16.78
CA GLY A 223 -11.82 -3.35 18.20
C GLY A 223 -11.96 -4.69 18.93
N ALA A 224 -12.89 -5.53 18.53
CA ALA A 224 -13.10 -6.86 19.13
C ALA A 224 -11.94 -7.84 18.87
N ALA A 225 -11.18 -7.64 17.78
CA ALA A 225 -10.00 -8.47 17.45
C ALA A 225 -8.75 -8.10 18.27
N ARG A 226 -8.78 -7.02 19.04
CA ARG A 226 -7.65 -6.49 19.85
C ARG A 226 -8.01 -6.42 21.34
N GLY A 227 -8.48 -7.51 21.92
CA GLY A 227 -8.56 -7.65 23.37
C GLY A 227 -7.16 -7.51 24.00
N GLY A 228 -6.78 -6.28 24.35
CA GLY A 228 -5.57 -5.94 25.09
C GLY A 228 -4.44 -5.34 24.26
N ALA A 229 -4.11 -4.09 24.61
CA ALA A 229 -2.90 -3.33 24.28
C ALA A 229 -2.87 -2.58 22.93
N LEU A 230 -3.57 -1.47 22.85
CA LEU A 230 -3.13 -0.32 22.06
C LEU A 230 -2.00 0.39 22.83
N ALA A 231 -0.77 -0.10 22.66
CA ALA A 231 0.41 0.66 23.08
C ALA A 231 0.58 1.81 22.08
N VAL A 232 0.35 3.02 22.55
CA VAL A 232 0.57 4.26 21.81
C VAL A 232 2.06 4.46 21.65
N TYR A 233 2.60 4.16 20.48
CA TYR A 233 3.95 4.59 20.11
C TYR A 233 3.82 6.00 19.51
N ARG A 234 4.04 7.01 20.36
CA ARG A 234 4.25 8.40 19.90
C ARG A 234 5.72 8.55 19.53
N HIS A 235 6.03 8.63 18.25
CA HIS A 235 7.31 9.20 17.83
C HIS A 235 7.25 10.72 18.03
N HIS A 236 7.89 11.19 19.10
CA HIS A 236 8.28 12.60 19.23
C HIS A 236 9.61 12.76 18.51
N HIS A 237 9.60 13.47 17.40
CA HIS A 237 10.81 14.03 16.81
C HIS A 237 11.07 15.40 17.45
N ASP A 238 11.76 15.40 18.61
CA ASP A 238 12.42 16.58 19.11
C ASP A 238 13.91 16.44 18.80
N HIS A 239 14.34 17.01 17.68
CA HIS A 239 15.75 17.29 17.41
C HIS A 239 16.06 18.70 17.90
N VAL A 240 16.61 18.82 19.11
CA VAL A 240 17.37 19.99 19.53
C VAL A 240 18.85 19.65 19.35
N HIS A 241 19.48 20.26 18.35
CA HIS A 241 20.92 20.33 18.24
C HIS A 241 21.41 21.47 19.14
N ASP A 242 22.15 21.15 20.17
CA ASP A 242 23.16 22.07 20.72
C ASP A 242 24.33 21.27 21.29
N ALA A 243 25.49 21.54 20.75
CA ALA A 243 26.83 21.17 21.25
C ALA A 243 27.22 22.10 22.43
N PRO A 244 28.34 21.96 23.16
CA PRO A 244 29.62 21.40 22.78
C PRO A 244 30.33 20.51 23.83
N HIS A 245 31.39 19.87 23.36
CA HIS A 245 32.43 19.18 24.08
C HIS A 245 32.86 19.75 25.44
N ARG A 246 32.98 18.87 26.43
CA ARG A 246 33.96 19.01 27.51
C ARG A 246 34.55 17.64 27.84
N ALA A 247 35.86 17.55 27.61
CA ALA A 247 36.71 16.46 28.06
C ALA A 247 36.79 16.45 29.59
N LEU A 248 36.71 15.32 30.22
CA LEU A 248 37.17 15.08 31.56
C LEU A 248 37.87 13.72 31.64
N ASP A 249 39.03 13.80 32.24
CA ASP A 249 40.14 12.96 32.46
C ASP A 249 39.88 11.51 32.90
N HIS A 250 40.81 10.67 32.49
CA HIS A 250 41.05 9.32 32.96
C HIS A 250 41.57 9.31 34.39
N GLU A 251 41.06 8.45 35.24
CA GLU A 251 41.83 7.80 36.30
C GLU A 251 41.55 6.28 36.30
N PRO A 252 42.61 5.46 36.53
CA PRO A 252 42.52 4.02 36.47
C PRO A 252 42.26 3.42 37.87
N HIS A 253 41.32 2.48 37.97
CA HIS A 253 41.22 1.66 39.19
C HIS A 253 41.70 0.23 38.94
N GLU A 254 42.60 -0.14 39.85
CA GLU A 254 43.37 -1.35 40.01
C GLU A 254 42.49 -2.63 40.14
N HIS A 255 43.12 -3.69 39.69
CA HIS A 255 42.73 -5.08 39.89
C HIS A 255 42.71 -5.48 41.37
N ALA A 256 41.69 -6.21 41.78
CA ALA A 256 41.79 -7.13 42.91
C ALA A 256 41.03 -8.44 42.54
N GLU A 257 41.79 -9.50 42.35
CA GLU A 257 41.32 -10.86 42.44
C GLU A 257 40.94 -11.19 43.91
N PRO A 258 39.99 -12.10 44.09
CA PRO A 258 40.08 -12.99 45.23
C PRO A 258 40.18 -14.46 44.84
N ASP A 259 41.08 -15.07 45.52
CA ASP A 259 41.49 -16.45 45.62
C ASP A 259 40.34 -17.37 46.15
N ARG A 260 40.32 -18.55 45.59
CA ARG A 260 39.94 -19.87 46.11
C ARG A 260 38.98 -20.02 47.32
N GLY A 261 37.99 -20.84 47.11
CA GLY A 261 37.23 -21.64 48.04
C GLY A 261 36.37 -22.63 47.26
#